data_f3ab5068031eb3adc8bd8840ed9b1f15
#
_entry.id   f3ab5068031eb3adc8bd8840ed9b1f15
#
_cell.length_a   1.000
_cell.length_b   1.000
_cell.length_c   1.000
_cell.angle_alpha   90.00
_cell.angle_beta   90.00
_cell.angle_gamma   90.00
#
_symmetry.space_group_name_H-M   'P 1'
#
loop_
_entity.id
_entity.type
_entity.pdbx_description
1 polymer ?
#
loop_
_entity_poly.entity_id
_entity_poly.type
_entity_poly.pdbx_seq_one_letter_code
_entity_poly.pdbx_strand_id
1 'polypeptide(L)'
;NPKVNRVIKLPPSMMSQAWLGSDFSNNDLSKTDSLKLDYEHTILGTEKQGDGKVYLIQSMPKPGAPVVWGMQKLRIREDGIMLEETFFDEDMEPVKKLSMSEIEMMGGRLYPSFWKMEQSDKKGHYTTVAYKSLEFKASLPSRYFTLSNLRNPRR
;
A
#
# COMPACT_ATOMS: atom_id res chain seq x y z
N ASN A 1 -7.50 19.93 -5.56
CA ASN A 1 -7.13 20.22 -6.96
C ASN A 1 -6.43 21.58 -6.99
N PRO A 2 -5.11 21.65 -7.25
CA PRO A 2 -4.34 22.90 -7.23
C PRO A 2 -4.81 23.93 -8.27
N LYS A 3 -5.37 23.49 -9.40
CA LYS A 3 -5.89 24.41 -10.44
C LYS A 3 -7.17 25.12 -10.03
N VAL A 4 -7.95 24.57 -9.12
CA VAL A 4 -9.24 25.13 -8.66
C VAL A 4 -9.17 25.62 -7.22
N ASN A 5 -8.04 25.47 -6.55
CA ASN A 5 -7.79 25.77 -5.12
C ASN A 5 -8.94 25.30 -4.20
N ARG A 6 -9.50 24.13 -4.51
CA ARG A 6 -10.62 23.54 -3.78
C ARG A 6 -10.22 22.25 -3.08
N VAL A 7 -10.42 22.19 -1.77
CA VAL A 7 -10.30 20.97 -0.97
C VAL A 7 -11.65 20.27 -0.97
N ILE A 8 -11.67 19.00 -1.37
CA ILE A 8 -12.86 18.16 -1.36
C ILE A 8 -12.55 16.97 -0.46
N LYS A 9 -13.41 16.71 0.52
CA LYS A 9 -13.36 15.48 1.30
C LYS A 9 -13.94 14.34 0.45
N LEU A 10 -13.16 13.28 0.22
CA LEU A 10 -13.65 12.11 -0.50
C LEU A 10 -14.68 11.35 0.35
N PRO A 11 -15.90 11.12 -0.14
CA PRO A 11 -16.87 10.26 0.55
C PRO A 11 -16.42 8.79 0.51
N PRO A 12 -16.90 7.94 1.44
CA PRO A 12 -16.57 6.51 1.48
C PRO A 12 -16.78 5.78 0.15
N SER A 13 -17.85 6.13 -0.60
CA SER A 13 -18.16 5.55 -1.91
C SER A 13 -17.10 5.81 -3.00
N MET A 14 -16.22 6.77 -2.81
CA MET A 14 -15.11 7.07 -3.73
C MET A 14 -13.80 6.42 -3.33
N MET A 15 -13.75 5.70 -2.20
CA MET A 15 -12.50 5.12 -1.70
C MET A 15 -11.99 3.97 -2.59
N SER A 16 -12.88 3.22 -3.22
CA SER A 16 -12.53 2.15 -4.16
C SER A 16 -12.16 2.65 -5.56
N GLN A 17 -12.41 3.93 -5.86
CA GLN A 17 -12.10 4.49 -7.18
C GLN A 17 -10.60 4.62 -7.39
N ALA A 18 -10.19 4.51 -8.67
CA ALA A 18 -8.82 4.67 -9.12
C ALA A 18 -8.26 6.06 -8.74
N TRP A 19 -7.13 6.08 -8.08
CA TRP A 19 -6.40 7.31 -7.78
C TRP A 19 -5.72 7.85 -9.04
N LEU A 20 -6.16 9.02 -9.50
CA LEU A 20 -5.64 9.70 -10.70
C LEU A 20 -5.59 8.82 -11.98
N GLY A 21 -6.49 7.83 -12.10
CA GLY A 21 -6.53 6.91 -13.22
C GLY A 21 -5.47 5.80 -13.18
N SER A 22 -4.79 5.63 -12.05
CA SER A 22 -3.83 4.55 -11.82
C SER A 22 -4.52 3.26 -11.34
N ASP A 23 -3.76 2.16 -11.20
CA ASP A 23 -4.23 0.91 -10.61
C ASP A 23 -4.29 0.95 -9.07
N PHE A 24 -3.79 2.02 -8.46
CA PHE A 24 -4.01 2.29 -7.03
C PHE A 24 -5.38 2.92 -6.81
N SER A 25 -6.07 2.51 -5.76
CA SER A 25 -7.30 3.15 -5.31
C SER A 25 -7.02 4.25 -4.27
N ASN A 26 -8.00 5.12 -4.05
CA ASN A 26 -7.92 6.10 -2.96
C ASN A 26 -7.76 5.41 -1.59
N ASN A 27 -8.33 4.21 -1.41
CA ASN A 27 -8.20 3.42 -0.19
C ASN A 27 -6.76 2.96 0.06
N ASP A 28 -6.05 2.51 -0.98
CA ASP A 28 -4.67 2.04 -0.85
C ASP A 28 -3.74 3.14 -0.32
N LEU A 29 -4.02 4.39 -0.68
CA LEU A 29 -3.22 5.54 -0.25
C LEU A 29 -3.61 6.11 1.11
N SER A 30 -4.86 5.90 1.53
CA SER A 30 -5.40 6.54 2.75
C SER A 30 -5.37 5.65 3.97
N LYS A 31 -5.42 4.34 3.80
CA LYS A 31 -5.52 3.35 4.88
C LYS A 31 -4.26 2.48 5.02
N THR A 32 -3.10 3.10 5.03
CA THR A 32 -1.80 2.40 5.15
C THR A 32 -1.66 1.57 6.44
N ASP A 33 -2.34 1.96 7.53
CA ASP A 33 -2.32 1.23 8.79
C ASP A 33 -3.42 0.14 8.90
N SER A 34 -4.36 0.09 7.94
CA SER A 34 -5.49 -0.85 8.00
C SER A 34 -5.04 -2.30 8.04
N LEU A 35 -4.06 -2.69 7.24
CA LEU A 35 -3.49 -4.04 7.26
C LEU A 35 -3.09 -4.47 8.68
N LYS A 36 -2.47 -3.58 9.44
CA LYS A 36 -1.98 -3.86 10.79
C LYS A 36 -3.11 -3.85 11.84
N LEU A 37 -4.10 -2.97 11.68
CA LEU A 37 -5.11 -2.72 12.70
C LEU A 37 -6.37 -3.57 12.52
N ASP A 38 -6.79 -3.78 11.27
CA ASP A 38 -8.09 -4.32 10.91
C ASP A 38 -8.07 -5.80 10.50
N TYR A 39 -6.88 -6.41 10.41
CA TYR A 39 -6.70 -7.80 10.00
C TYR A 39 -6.07 -8.65 11.09
N GLU A 40 -6.39 -9.95 11.07
CA GLU A 40 -5.70 -11.01 11.79
C GLU A 40 -4.75 -11.72 10.82
N HIS A 41 -3.53 -12.00 11.29
CA HIS A 41 -2.46 -12.54 10.47
C HIS A 41 -2.11 -13.97 10.87
N THR A 42 -1.98 -14.84 9.87
CA THR A 42 -1.55 -16.22 10.05
C THR A 42 -0.36 -16.50 9.14
N ILE A 43 0.72 -17.01 9.68
CA ILE A 43 1.86 -17.48 8.88
C ILE A 43 1.48 -18.83 8.28
N LEU A 44 1.41 -18.90 6.95
CA LEU A 44 1.11 -20.12 6.21
C LEU A 44 2.35 -21.00 6.00
N GLY A 45 3.53 -20.37 5.96
CA GLY A 45 4.78 -21.06 5.70
C GLY A 45 5.92 -20.08 5.43
N THR A 46 7.04 -20.64 4.99
CA THR A 46 8.23 -19.89 4.60
C THR A 46 8.79 -20.41 3.30
N GLU A 47 9.34 -19.49 2.51
CA GLU A 47 10.14 -19.78 1.31
C GLU A 47 11.59 -19.38 1.54
N LYS A 48 12.52 -20.05 0.87
CA LYS A 48 13.92 -19.66 0.84
C LYS A 48 14.14 -18.69 -0.32
N GLN A 49 14.78 -17.54 -0.05
CA GLN A 49 15.17 -16.59 -1.09
C GLN A 49 16.64 -16.18 -0.87
N GLY A 50 17.53 -16.71 -1.71
CA GLY A 50 18.96 -16.61 -1.46
C GLY A 50 19.34 -17.27 -0.13
N ASP A 51 20.03 -16.54 0.74
CA ASP A 51 20.41 -16.99 2.08
C ASP A 51 19.36 -16.66 3.16
N GLY A 52 18.33 -15.89 2.81
CA GLY A 52 17.28 -15.44 3.74
C GLY A 52 15.96 -16.20 3.60
N LYS A 53 15.01 -15.87 4.49
CA LYS A 53 13.65 -16.40 4.51
C LYS A 53 12.64 -15.36 4.09
N VAL A 54 11.59 -15.82 3.41
CA VAL A 54 10.38 -15.03 3.12
C VAL A 54 9.21 -15.73 3.80
N TYR A 55 8.48 -14.99 4.64
CA TYR A 55 7.26 -15.47 5.26
C TYR A 55 6.07 -15.29 4.32
N LEU A 56 5.26 -16.34 4.20
CA LEU A 56 3.97 -16.30 3.52
C LEU A 56 2.90 -16.08 4.58
N ILE A 57 2.21 -14.95 4.49
CA ILE A 57 1.24 -14.54 5.50
C ILE A 57 -0.13 -14.37 4.85
N GLN A 58 -1.14 -14.94 5.48
CA GLN A 58 -2.54 -14.67 5.18
C GLN A 58 -3.09 -13.66 6.19
N SER A 59 -3.81 -12.68 5.70
CA SER A 59 -4.45 -11.64 6.50
C SER A 59 -5.95 -11.68 6.25
N MET A 60 -6.73 -12.01 7.28
CA MET A 60 -8.19 -12.06 7.25
C MET A 60 -8.77 -10.86 8.01
N PRO A 61 -9.84 -10.21 7.52
CA PRO A 61 -10.48 -9.12 8.23
C PRO A 61 -10.96 -9.55 9.61
N LYS A 62 -10.76 -8.69 10.60
CA LYS A 62 -11.40 -8.87 11.92
C LYS A 62 -12.92 -8.71 11.79
N PRO A 63 -13.73 -9.36 12.63
CA PRO A 63 -15.18 -9.19 12.62
C PRO A 63 -15.58 -7.72 12.73
N GLY A 64 -16.36 -7.25 11.75
CA GLY A 64 -16.83 -5.86 11.71
C GLY A 64 -15.80 -4.81 11.29
N ALA A 65 -14.62 -5.21 10.85
CA ALA A 65 -13.61 -4.27 10.34
C ALA A 65 -14.11 -3.54 9.09
N PRO A 66 -13.94 -2.21 9.00
CA PRO A 66 -14.41 -1.41 7.86
C PRO A 66 -13.43 -1.47 6.68
N VAL A 67 -13.23 -2.66 6.16
CA VAL A 67 -12.26 -2.95 5.08
C VAL A 67 -12.97 -3.34 3.79
N VAL A 68 -12.23 -3.31 2.69
CA VAL A 68 -12.75 -3.61 1.33
C VAL A 68 -12.36 -5.03 0.92
N TRP A 69 -11.21 -5.52 1.40
CA TRP A 69 -10.66 -6.80 0.95
C TRP A 69 -11.08 -7.95 1.85
N GLY A 70 -11.60 -9.02 1.26
CA GLY A 70 -11.98 -10.24 1.96
C GLY A 70 -10.80 -11.04 2.50
N MET A 71 -9.64 -10.92 1.83
CA MET A 71 -8.37 -11.50 2.28
C MET A 71 -7.20 -10.76 1.64
N GLN A 72 -6.05 -10.81 2.31
CA GLN A 72 -4.77 -10.42 1.69
C GLN A 72 -3.74 -11.52 1.90
N LYS A 73 -2.88 -11.75 0.91
CA LYS A 73 -1.69 -12.61 1.04
C LYS A 73 -0.44 -11.76 0.88
N LEU A 74 0.48 -11.94 1.81
CA LEU A 74 1.71 -11.15 1.87
C LEU A 74 2.92 -12.06 1.72
N ARG A 75 3.95 -11.55 1.08
CA ARG A 75 5.30 -12.12 1.08
C ARG A 75 6.22 -11.11 1.74
N ILE A 76 6.72 -11.44 2.92
CA ILE A 76 7.55 -10.54 3.74
C ILE A 76 8.88 -11.22 4.04
N ARG A 77 9.98 -10.55 3.74
CA ARG A 77 11.33 -11.00 4.11
C ARG A 77 11.50 -11.01 5.63
N GLU A 78 12.44 -11.81 6.13
CA GLU A 78 12.76 -11.89 7.56
C GLU A 78 13.23 -10.57 8.19
N ASP A 79 13.72 -9.63 7.38
CA ASP A 79 14.08 -8.27 7.81
C ASP A 79 12.91 -7.27 7.77
N GLY A 80 11.69 -7.77 7.52
CA GLY A 80 10.46 -6.98 7.53
C GLY A 80 10.13 -6.28 6.20
N ILE A 81 10.92 -6.48 5.15
CA ILE A 81 10.63 -5.89 3.84
C ILE A 81 9.52 -6.68 3.16
N MET A 82 8.42 -6.01 2.83
CA MET A 82 7.34 -6.57 2.02
C MET A 82 7.80 -6.66 0.55
N LEU A 83 7.60 -7.85 -0.05
CA LEU A 83 7.93 -8.12 -1.45
C LEU A 83 6.67 -8.16 -2.33
N GLU A 84 5.56 -8.60 -1.76
CA GLU A 84 4.32 -8.77 -2.50
C GLU A 84 3.12 -8.67 -1.55
N GLU A 85 2.05 -8.09 -2.06
CA GLU A 85 0.72 -8.08 -1.44
C GLU A 85 -0.31 -8.38 -2.52
N THR A 86 -1.06 -9.48 -2.36
CA THR A 86 -2.17 -9.86 -3.24
C THR A 86 -3.48 -9.63 -2.51
N PHE A 87 -4.37 -8.90 -3.15
CA PHE A 87 -5.68 -8.52 -2.63
C PHE A 87 -6.77 -9.42 -3.22
N PHE A 88 -7.63 -9.93 -2.37
CA PHE A 88 -8.75 -10.79 -2.72
C PHE A 88 -10.07 -10.12 -2.32
N ASP A 89 -11.10 -10.34 -3.11
CA ASP A 89 -12.46 -9.92 -2.79
C ASP A 89 -13.14 -10.81 -1.74
N GLU A 90 -14.44 -10.63 -1.53
CA GLU A 90 -15.25 -11.41 -0.59
C GLU A 90 -15.45 -12.87 -1.06
N ASP A 91 -15.36 -13.12 -2.36
CA ASP A 91 -15.43 -14.45 -2.98
C ASP A 91 -14.08 -15.17 -3.04
N MET A 92 -13.04 -14.58 -2.45
CA MET A 92 -11.66 -15.09 -2.45
C MET A 92 -11.01 -15.15 -3.84
N GLU A 93 -11.49 -14.36 -4.79
CA GLU A 93 -10.86 -14.20 -6.10
C GLU A 93 -9.80 -13.09 -6.06
N PRO A 94 -8.63 -13.29 -6.69
CA PRO A 94 -7.57 -12.30 -6.70
C PRO A 94 -7.95 -11.11 -7.59
N VAL A 95 -7.99 -9.91 -7.01
CA VAL A 95 -8.39 -8.66 -7.69
C VAL A 95 -7.19 -7.90 -8.22
N LYS A 96 -6.15 -7.76 -7.40
CA LYS A 96 -4.92 -7.03 -7.75
C LYS A 96 -3.74 -7.48 -6.94
N LYS A 97 -2.55 -7.16 -7.45
CA LYS A 97 -1.28 -7.50 -6.81
C LYS A 97 -0.33 -6.31 -6.83
N LEU A 98 0.25 -6.01 -5.68
CA LEU A 98 1.36 -5.08 -5.52
C LEU A 98 2.66 -5.88 -5.37
N SER A 99 3.60 -5.69 -6.28
CA SER A 99 4.95 -6.25 -6.19
C SER A 99 5.95 -5.14 -5.86
N MET A 100 6.90 -5.43 -4.97
CA MET A 100 7.92 -4.50 -4.51
C MET A 100 9.30 -5.10 -4.74
N SER A 101 10.17 -4.37 -5.43
CA SER A 101 11.49 -4.84 -5.87
C SER A 101 12.54 -3.73 -5.78
N GLU A 102 13.73 -4.00 -6.29
CA GLU A 102 14.87 -3.07 -6.26
C GLU A 102 15.16 -2.59 -4.83
N ILE A 103 15.49 -3.57 -3.95
CA ILE A 103 15.75 -3.29 -2.55
C ILE A 103 17.12 -2.66 -2.41
N GLU A 104 17.15 -1.41 -2.04
CA GLU A 104 18.38 -0.61 -1.92
C GLU A 104 18.38 0.26 -0.65
N MET A 105 19.54 0.81 -0.32
CA MET A 105 19.68 1.68 0.85
C MET A 105 19.11 3.07 0.53
N MET A 106 17.98 3.41 1.16
CA MET A 106 17.32 4.70 1.02
C MET A 106 17.05 5.31 2.39
N GLY A 107 17.44 6.55 2.60
CA GLY A 107 17.18 7.24 3.86
C GLY A 107 17.72 6.53 5.11
N GLY A 108 18.81 5.76 4.98
CA GLY A 108 19.45 5.05 6.08
C GLY A 108 18.87 3.66 6.41
N ARG A 109 17.99 3.12 5.58
CA ARG A 109 17.46 1.76 5.71
C ARG A 109 17.24 1.09 4.36
N LEU A 110 17.22 -0.24 4.31
CA LEU A 110 16.80 -0.97 3.13
C LEU A 110 15.34 -0.70 2.83
N TYR A 111 15.03 -0.41 1.57
CA TYR A 111 13.68 -0.10 1.12
C TYR A 111 13.48 -0.57 -0.34
N PRO A 112 12.33 -1.14 -0.71
CA PRO A 112 12.04 -1.48 -2.10
C PRO A 112 11.73 -0.20 -2.88
N SER A 113 12.64 0.21 -3.76
CA SER A 113 12.53 1.47 -4.51
C SER A 113 11.60 1.40 -5.72
N PHE A 114 11.21 0.21 -6.14
CA PHE A 114 10.31 0.01 -7.27
C PHE A 114 9.07 -0.80 -6.88
N TRP A 115 7.90 -0.22 -7.12
CA TRP A 115 6.60 -0.82 -6.85
C TRP A 115 5.81 -0.96 -8.14
N LYS A 116 5.10 -2.08 -8.30
CA LYS A 116 4.25 -2.37 -9.45
C LYS A 116 2.90 -2.88 -8.97
N MET A 117 1.83 -2.16 -9.28
CA MET A 117 0.45 -2.58 -9.04
C MET A 117 -0.14 -3.11 -10.33
N GLU A 118 -0.69 -4.32 -10.30
CA GLU A 118 -1.33 -4.99 -11.42
C GLU A 118 -2.76 -5.38 -11.07
N GLN A 119 -3.69 -5.19 -12.01
CA GLN A 119 -5.08 -5.65 -11.89
C GLN A 119 -5.20 -7.06 -12.48
N SER A 120 -5.91 -7.97 -11.81
CA SER A 120 -6.06 -9.36 -12.25
C SER A 120 -6.91 -9.49 -13.54
N ASP A 121 -7.87 -8.59 -13.71
CA ASP A 121 -8.81 -8.56 -14.85
C ASP A 121 -8.26 -7.83 -16.10
N LYS A 122 -7.11 -7.13 -15.98
CA LYS A 122 -6.55 -6.30 -17.05
C LYS A 122 -5.13 -6.72 -17.41
N LYS A 123 -5.01 -7.83 -18.15
CA LYS A 123 -3.70 -8.32 -18.56
C LYS A 123 -2.87 -7.25 -19.29
N GLY A 124 -1.63 -7.05 -18.80
CA GLY A 124 -0.70 -6.08 -19.35
C GLY A 124 -0.90 -4.63 -18.90
N HIS A 125 -1.96 -4.34 -18.14
CA HIS A 125 -2.12 -3.05 -17.47
C HIS A 125 -1.47 -3.07 -16.08
N TYR A 126 -0.68 -2.06 -15.81
CA TYR A 126 -0.05 -1.88 -14.50
C TYR A 126 0.34 -0.42 -14.28
N THR A 127 0.44 -0.05 -13.04
CA THR A 127 1.00 1.23 -12.59
C THR A 127 2.29 0.97 -11.83
N THR A 128 3.34 1.72 -12.14
CA THR A 128 4.59 1.65 -11.40
C THR A 128 4.86 2.93 -10.62
N VAL A 129 5.52 2.77 -9.47
CA VAL A 129 6.05 3.86 -8.65
C VAL A 129 7.54 3.59 -8.43
N ALA A 130 8.40 4.51 -8.87
CA ALA A 130 9.83 4.45 -8.62
C ALA A 130 10.23 5.58 -7.66
N TYR A 131 10.78 5.22 -6.51
CA TYR A 131 11.30 6.18 -5.53
C TYR A 131 12.72 6.56 -5.94
N LYS A 132 12.97 7.84 -6.15
CA LYS A 132 14.30 8.38 -6.45
C LYS A 132 15.08 8.70 -5.18
N SER A 133 14.39 9.10 -4.13
CA SER A 133 14.97 9.39 -2.83
C SER A 133 13.90 9.29 -1.74
N LEU A 134 14.30 8.87 -0.54
CA LEU A 134 13.45 8.84 0.65
C LEU A 134 14.20 9.44 1.83
N GLU A 135 13.48 10.15 2.66
CA GLU A 135 13.93 10.63 3.95
C GLU A 135 12.96 10.17 5.04
N PHE A 136 13.45 9.40 6.00
CA PHE A 136 12.64 8.93 7.12
C PHE A 136 12.84 9.87 8.32
N LYS A 137 11.78 10.59 8.69
CA LYS A 137 11.78 11.51 9.85
C LYS A 137 11.12 10.84 11.04
N ALA A 138 11.72 10.95 12.21
CA ALA A 138 11.16 10.42 13.46
C ALA A 138 9.80 11.06 13.80
N SER A 139 9.61 12.31 13.43
CA SER A 139 8.31 13.00 13.55
C SER A 139 8.16 14.04 12.44
N LEU A 140 6.92 14.22 12.00
CA LEU A 140 6.54 15.31 11.11
C LEU A 140 5.71 16.33 11.90
N PRO A 141 6.01 17.63 11.83
CA PRO A 141 5.21 18.65 12.49
C PRO A 141 3.73 18.58 12.05
N SER A 142 2.80 18.65 12.99
CA SER A 142 1.35 18.57 12.73
C SER A 142 0.84 19.60 11.72
N ARG A 143 1.57 20.74 11.57
CA ARG A 143 1.24 21.76 10.55
C ARG A 143 1.20 21.23 9.12
N TYR A 144 1.95 20.16 8.80
CA TYR A 144 1.91 19.54 7.46
C TYR A 144 0.56 18.91 7.13
N PHE A 145 -0.18 18.48 8.15
CA PHE A 145 -1.46 17.77 8.02
C PHE A 145 -2.68 18.68 8.22
N THR A 146 -2.53 19.99 8.02
CA THR A 146 -3.62 20.96 8.15
C THR A 146 -4.26 21.27 6.79
N LEU A 147 -5.56 21.65 6.81
CA LEU A 147 -6.26 22.12 5.61
C LEU A 147 -5.61 23.37 5.02
N SER A 148 -5.02 24.23 5.86
CA SER A 148 -4.29 25.42 5.41
C SER A 148 -3.06 25.02 4.58
N ASN A 149 -2.27 24.05 5.05
CA ASN A 149 -1.11 23.56 4.31
C ASN A 149 -1.51 22.82 3.03
N LEU A 150 -2.64 22.08 3.05
CA LEU A 150 -3.15 21.42 1.84
C LEU A 150 -3.56 22.42 0.74
N ARG A 151 -4.08 23.58 1.13
CA ARG A 151 -4.43 24.66 0.19
C ARG A 151 -3.20 25.39 -0.35
N ASN A 152 -2.25 25.68 0.52
CA ASN A 152 -1.01 26.42 0.22
C ASN A 152 0.19 25.63 0.77
N PRO A 153 0.67 24.59 0.05
CA PRO A 153 1.79 23.77 0.50
C PRO A 153 3.04 24.63 0.70
N ARG A 154 3.55 24.66 1.93
CA ARG A 154 4.87 25.24 2.21
C ARG A 154 5.91 24.18 1.87
N ARG A 155 6.78 24.52 0.96
CA ARG A 155 7.97 23.73 0.60
C ARG A 155 9.03 23.79 1.70
#